data_e8721aa2a4646c6fb7a3f98d095b581b
#
_entry.id   e8721aa2a4646c6fb7a3f98d095b581b
#
_cell.length_a   1.000
_cell.length_b   1.000
_cell.length_c   1.000
_cell.angle_alpha   90.00
_cell.angle_beta   90.00
_cell.angle_gamma   90.00
#
_symmetry.space_group_name_H-M   'P 1'
#
loop_
_entity.id
_entity.type
_entity.pdbx_description
1 polymer ?
#
loop_
_entity_poly.entity_id
_entity_poly.type
_entity_poly.pdbx_seq_one_letter_code
_entity_poly.pdbx_strand_id
1 'polypeptide(L)' 'MKISTKAIVSNSEMIKNYKACKEKAEIFGKIFILKNNQPDAVLFSINQYERFSLFIEYMESHEENNIEEIEMKKWFALK' A
#
# COMPACT_ATOMS: atom_id res chain seq x y z
N MET A 1 -14.56 0.38 -3.52
CA MET A 1 -13.76 -0.46 -2.61
C MET A 1 -14.22 -0.21 -1.18
N LYS A 2 -14.57 -1.28 -0.49
CA LYS A 2 -14.95 -1.15 0.92
C LYS A 2 -13.70 -1.30 1.78
N ILE A 3 -13.48 -0.31 2.64
CA ILE A 3 -12.40 -0.36 3.60
C ILE A 3 -12.98 -0.79 4.93
N SER A 4 -12.49 -1.91 5.47
CA SER A 4 -12.90 -2.34 6.79
C SER A 4 -12.31 -1.40 7.83
N THR A 5 -13.12 -0.99 8.81
CA THR A 5 -12.62 -0.18 9.90
C THR A 5 -11.54 -0.90 10.70
N LYS A 6 -11.55 -2.24 10.67
CA LYS A 6 -10.52 -3.04 11.33
C LYS A 6 -9.18 -2.96 10.62
N ALA A 7 -9.17 -2.54 9.37
CA ALA A 7 -7.96 -2.37 8.58
C ALA A 7 -7.43 -0.94 8.62
N ILE A 8 -7.91 -0.13 9.56
CA ILE A 8 -7.47 1.25 9.72
C ILE A 8 -6.79 1.39 11.08
N VAL A 9 -5.60 1.94 11.09
CA VAL A 9 -4.85 2.18 12.33
C VAL A 9 -4.31 3.61 12.31
N SER A 10 -4.06 4.16 13.50
CA SER A 10 -3.42 5.46 13.60
C SER A 10 -1.91 5.33 13.44
N ASN A 11 -1.27 6.43 13.07
CA ASN A 11 0.18 6.47 13.01
C ASN A 11 0.80 6.17 14.39
N SER A 12 0.19 6.66 15.45
CA SER A 12 0.66 6.38 16.82
C SER A 12 0.61 4.90 17.14
N GLU A 13 -0.47 4.23 16.75
CA GLU A 13 -0.60 2.79 16.95
C GLU A 13 0.45 2.02 16.15
N MET A 14 0.71 2.46 14.94
CA MET A 14 1.72 1.84 14.10
C MET A 14 3.11 1.93 14.74
N ILE A 15 3.43 3.07 15.33
CA ILE A 15 4.72 3.28 16.00
C ILE A 15 4.81 2.42 17.25
N LYS A 16 3.75 2.41 18.06
CA LYS A 16 3.76 1.70 19.33
C LYS A 16 3.70 0.20 19.20
N ASN A 17 2.99 -0.29 18.20
CA ASN A 17 2.66 -1.70 18.08
C ASN A 17 2.74 -2.17 16.65
N TYR A 18 3.90 -2.00 16.07
CA TYR A 18 4.15 -2.38 14.68
C TYR A 18 3.81 -3.84 14.42
N LYS A 19 4.18 -4.73 15.36
CA LYS A 19 3.94 -6.17 15.18
C LYS A 19 2.45 -6.48 15.01
N ALA A 20 1.60 -5.90 15.85
CA ALA A 20 0.16 -6.11 15.75
C ALA A 20 -0.39 -5.53 14.46
N CYS A 21 0.10 -4.38 14.04
CA CYS A 21 -0.32 -3.77 12.78
C CYS A 21 0.11 -4.62 11.58
N LYS A 22 1.31 -5.18 11.64
CA LYS A 22 1.80 -6.09 10.62
C LYS A 22 0.92 -7.33 10.51
N GLU A 23 0.52 -7.89 11.65
CA GLU A 23 -0.39 -9.04 11.67
C GLU A 23 -1.74 -8.70 11.06
N LYS A 24 -2.26 -7.51 11.33
CA LYS A 24 -3.49 -7.05 10.70
C LYS A 24 -3.34 -6.94 9.18
N ALA A 25 -2.20 -6.44 8.73
CA ALA A 25 -1.93 -6.36 7.30
C ALA A 25 -1.90 -7.74 6.66
N GLU A 26 -1.39 -8.74 7.36
CA GLU A 26 -1.38 -10.11 6.87
C GLU A 26 -2.79 -10.68 6.78
N ILE A 27 -3.66 -10.37 7.74
CA ILE A 27 -5.03 -10.86 7.76
C ILE A 27 -5.86 -10.19 6.67
N PHE A 28 -5.77 -8.87 6.53
CA PHE A 28 -6.59 -8.10 5.61
C PHE A 28 -5.94 -7.84 4.25
N GLY A 29 -4.67 -8.21 4.09
CA GLY A 29 -3.89 -7.91 2.89
C GLY A 29 -3.21 -6.56 2.94
N LYS A 30 -3.84 -5.59 3.58
CA LYS A 30 -3.31 -4.24 3.75
C LYS A 30 -3.99 -3.55 4.91
N ILE A 31 -3.31 -2.55 5.46
CA ILE A 31 -3.92 -1.65 6.44
C ILE A 31 -3.66 -0.21 6.01
N PHE A 32 -4.60 0.65 6.36
CA PHE A 32 -4.51 2.09 6.10
C PHE A 32 -4.04 2.77 7.37
N ILE A 33 -3.03 3.60 7.24
CA ILE A 33 -2.44 4.32 8.37
C ILE A 33 -2.88 5.78 8.27
N LEU A 34 -3.52 6.26 9.32
CA LEU A 34 -4.00 7.63 9.39
C LEU A 34 -3.13 8.45 10.32
N LYS A 35 -2.89 9.68 9.95
CA LYS A 35 -2.23 10.66 10.77
C LYS A 35 -3.10 11.90 10.81
N ASN A 36 -3.49 12.33 12.03
CA ASN A 36 -4.40 13.45 12.21
C ASN A 36 -5.70 13.25 11.42
N ASN A 37 -6.24 12.04 11.47
CA ASN A 37 -7.47 11.65 10.80
C ASN A 37 -7.44 11.78 9.27
N GLN A 38 -6.24 11.81 8.70
CA GLN A 38 -6.07 11.86 7.25
C GLN A 38 -5.24 10.67 6.78
N PRO A 39 -5.51 10.14 5.60
CA PRO A 39 -4.69 9.07 5.05
C PRO A 39 -3.24 9.50 4.97
N ASP A 40 -2.35 8.69 5.51
CA ASP A 40 -0.93 8.98 5.53
C ASP A 40 -0.13 7.92 4.78
N ALA A 41 -0.47 6.65 4.98
CA ALA A 41 0.27 5.56 4.37
C ALA A 41 -0.58 4.31 4.29
N VAL A 42 -0.12 3.34 3.50
CA VAL A 42 -0.73 2.02 3.43
C VAL A 42 0.38 0.99 3.64
N LEU A 43 0.12 0.02 4.48
CA LEU A 43 1.04 -1.11 4.68
C LEU A 43 0.43 -2.35 4.05
N PHE A 44 1.10 -2.90 3.05
CA PHE A 44 0.69 -4.15 2.41
C PHE A 44 1.39 -5.32 3.08
N SER A 45 0.70 -6.46 3.16
CA SER A 45 1.39 -7.70 3.46
C SER A 45 2.30 -8.04 2.28
N ILE A 46 3.33 -8.84 2.53
CA ILE A 46 4.24 -9.20 1.43
C ILE A 46 3.52 -10.01 0.35
N ASN A 47 2.55 -10.84 0.74
CA ASN A 47 1.76 -11.59 -0.23
C ASN A 47 0.92 -10.66 -1.11
N GLN A 48 0.31 -9.64 -0.52
CA GLN A 48 -0.49 -8.68 -1.27
C GLN A 48 0.40 -7.84 -2.18
N TYR A 49 1.56 -7.44 -1.69
CA TYR A 49 2.52 -6.70 -2.49
C TYR A 49 2.96 -7.51 -3.72
N GLU A 50 3.25 -8.79 -3.52
CA GLU A 50 3.67 -9.65 -4.63
C GLU A 50 2.59 -9.76 -5.70
N ARG A 51 1.34 -9.92 -5.30
CA ARG A 51 0.21 -9.93 -6.23
C ARG A 51 0.11 -8.63 -6.99
N PHE A 52 0.26 -7.53 -6.28
CA PHE A 52 0.15 -6.20 -6.87
C PHE A 52 1.30 -5.95 -7.84
N SER A 53 2.51 -6.36 -7.49
CA SER A 53 3.67 -6.17 -8.36
C SER A 53 3.56 -7.00 -9.65
N LEU A 54 3.03 -8.22 -9.56
CA LEU A 54 2.77 -9.02 -10.75
C LEU A 54 1.76 -8.37 -11.66
N PHE A 55 0.72 -7.77 -11.09
CA PHE A 55 -0.29 -7.05 -11.85
C PHE A 55 0.34 -5.85 -12.56
N ILE A 56 1.18 -5.11 -11.86
CA ILE A 56 1.87 -3.96 -12.44
C ILE A 56 2.79 -4.41 -13.57
N GLU A 57 3.56 -5.48 -13.37
CA GLU A 57 4.42 -6.03 -14.41
C GLU A 57 3.62 -6.45 -15.63
N TYR A 58 2.47 -7.09 -15.41
CA TYR A 58 1.59 -7.49 -16.50
C TYR A 58 1.13 -6.27 -17.28
N MET A 59 0.69 -5.23 -16.60
CA MET A 59 0.25 -4.01 -17.25
C MET A 59 1.36 -3.33 -18.04
N GLU A 60 2.54 -3.25 -17.46
CA GLU A 60 3.69 -2.65 -18.13
C GLU A 60 4.07 -3.42 -19.39
N SER A 61 4.01 -4.76 -19.35
CA SER A 61 4.36 -5.57 -20.50
C SER A 61 3.36 -5.48 -21.63
N HIS A 62 2.12 -5.11 -21.32
CA HIS A 62 1.04 -5.01 -22.32
C HIS A 62 0.81 -3.59 -22.81
N GLU A 63 1.32 -2.61 -22.09
CA GLU A 63 1.17 -1.22 -22.48
C GLU A 63 2.44 -0.70 -23.12
N GLU A 64 2.32 -0.29 -24.37
CA GLU A 64 3.39 0.38 -25.06
C GLU A 64 3.46 1.85 -24.69
N ASN A 65 2.61 2.26 -23.77
CA ASN A 65 2.49 3.65 -23.40
C ASN A 65 3.46 4.00 -22.29
N ASN A 66 4.54 4.64 -22.65
CA ASN A 66 5.59 5.03 -21.73
C ASN A 66 5.20 6.14 -20.76
N ILE A 67 4.03 6.75 -20.97
CA ILE A 67 3.59 7.87 -20.12
C ILE A 67 3.36 7.42 -18.69
N GLU A 68 2.70 6.28 -18.50
CA GLU A 68 2.44 5.75 -17.16
C GLU A 68 3.74 5.36 -16.46
N GLU A 69 4.65 4.77 -17.19
CA GLU A 69 5.95 4.41 -16.64
C GLU A 69 6.71 5.64 -16.18
N ILE A 70 6.68 6.70 -16.97
CA ILE A 70 7.33 7.96 -16.61
C ILE A 70 6.69 8.55 -15.37
N GLU A 71 5.38 8.53 -15.26
CA GLU A 71 4.68 9.04 -14.10
C GLU A 71 5.02 8.26 -12.84
N MET A 72 5.07 6.95 -12.94
CA MET A 72 5.45 6.09 -11.83
C MET A 72 6.87 6.38 -11.37
N LYS A 73 7.79 6.52 -12.29
CA LYS A 73 9.19 6.85 -11.96
C LYS A 73 9.29 8.20 -11.27
N LYS A 74 8.53 9.19 -11.71
CA LYS A 74 8.48 10.48 -11.06
C LYS A 74 7.95 10.36 -9.63
N TRP A 75 6.92 9.56 -9.44
CA TRP A 75 6.32 9.35 -8.13
C TRP A 75 7.32 8.74 -7.17
N PHE A 76 8.06 7.71 -7.61
CA PHE A 76 9.09 7.09 -6.79
C PHE A 76 10.25 8.02 -6.52
N ALA A 77 10.60 8.88 -7.46
CA ALA A 77 11.69 9.81 -7.29
C ALA A 77 11.38 10.90 -6.27
N LEU A 78 10.10 11.19 -6.03
CA LEU A 78 9.68 12.19 -5.07
C LEU A 78 9.71 11.71 -3.62
N LYS A 79 9.98 10.46 -3.39
CA LYS A 79 10.05 9.90 -2.04
C LYS A 79 11.39 10.16 -1.35
#